data_c9b58354b21cef403033db6e4fa5b577
#
_entry.id   c9b58354b21cef403033db6e4fa5b577
#
_cell.length_a   1.000
_cell.length_b   1.000
_cell.length_c   1.000
_cell.angle_alpha   90.00
_cell.angle_beta   90.00
_cell.angle_gamma   90.00
#
_symmetry.space_group_name_H-M   'P 1'
#
loop_
_entity.id
_entity.type
_entity.pdbx_description
1 polymer ?
#
loop_
_entity_poly.entity_id
_entity_poly.type
_entity_poly.pdbx_seq_one_letter_code
_entity_poly.pdbx_strand_id
1 'polypeptide(L)'
;MDLYEKWLGNAARRGVAEEEIDRIRREHGIGCDSFGVLESMRVLTDPDGKSYFLLPEPISGEDARQAVLMTYVLNAGTDYGTADSPTNSRYDRTPTCDDFEETPYSSAEISRIAARQAKNEWSYSQDVGFLLSRGAGLVTTPNGMLMGLGGSRLLSFFAAKGGTTWGDIFRLHVGRPADPATTLEAIVTSGSMPISQDSTGKTNHWLDLDRLLHHEEIHARQWADKGFLRFLTSYAWQAVQARGDGKKIPIEQHAGLADGGYVSSV
;
A
#
# COMPACT_ATOMS: atom_id res chain seq x y z
N MET A 1 10.17 -8.42 -21.67
CA MET A 1 10.61 -7.02 -21.56
C MET A 1 11.37 -6.91 -20.25
N ASP A 2 12.59 -6.46 -20.30
CA ASP A 2 13.41 -6.22 -19.12
C ASP A 2 12.73 -5.19 -18.20
N LEU A 3 12.78 -5.39 -16.89
CA LEU A 3 12.13 -4.49 -15.92
C LEU A 3 12.77 -3.09 -15.92
N TYR A 4 14.05 -2.98 -16.23
CA TYR A 4 14.73 -1.70 -16.39
C TYR A 4 14.15 -0.90 -17.56
N GLU A 5 13.99 -1.53 -18.72
CA GLU A 5 13.33 -0.93 -19.89
C GLU A 5 11.87 -0.58 -19.61
N LYS A 6 11.18 -1.42 -18.85
CA LYS A 6 9.82 -1.14 -18.40
C LYS A 6 9.77 0.11 -17.51
N TRP A 7 10.72 0.26 -16.59
CA TRP A 7 10.85 1.47 -15.76
C TRP A 7 10.99 2.72 -16.61
N LEU A 8 11.95 2.73 -17.56
CA LEU A 8 12.16 3.88 -18.45
C LEU A 8 10.90 4.20 -19.26
N GLY A 9 10.22 3.18 -19.78
CA GLY A 9 8.96 3.34 -20.49
C GLY A 9 7.84 3.90 -19.59
N ASN A 10 7.76 3.49 -18.33
CA ASN A 10 6.81 4.02 -17.36
C ASN A 10 7.11 5.50 -17.07
N ALA A 11 8.37 5.84 -16.80
CA ALA A 11 8.80 7.21 -16.55
C ALA A 11 8.48 8.13 -17.72
N ALA A 12 8.79 7.71 -18.95
CA ALA A 12 8.48 8.46 -20.15
C ALA A 12 6.98 8.72 -20.33
N ARG A 13 6.13 7.68 -20.11
CA ARG A 13 4.66 7.83 -20.20
C ARG A 13 4.10 8.81 -19.17
N ARG A 14 4.73 8.91 -18.01
CA ARG A 14 4.35 9.84 -16.93
C ARG A 14 4.97 11.21 -17.04
N GLY A 15 5.76 11.44 -18.09
CA GLY A 15 6.42 12.73 -18.31
C GLY A 15 7.51 13.06 -17.28
N VAL A 16 8.11 12.05 -16.66
CA VAL A 16 9.25 12.24 -15.75
C VAL A 16 10.44 12.76 -16.59
N ALA A 17 11.02 13.88 -16.15
CA ALA A 17 12.16 14.50 -16.85
C ALA A 17 13.37 13.57 -16.86
N GLU A 18 14.12 13.55 -17.96
CA GLU A 18 15.32 12.72 -18.13
C GLU A 18 16.37 13.04 -17.06
N GLU A 19 16.52 14.31 -16.71
CA GLU A 19 17.42 14.77 -15.65
C GLU A 19 17.05 14.15 -14.27
N GLU A 20 15.76 13.92 -14.00
CA GLU A 20 15.33 13.26 -12.78
C GLU A 20 15.64 11.77 -12.81
N ILE A 21 15.46 11.11 -13.95
CA ILE A 21 15.88 9.71 -14.14
C ILE A 21 17.39 9.55 -13.92
N ASP A 22 18.18 10.45 -14.48
CA ASP A 22 19.63 10.43 -14.28
C ASP A 22 20.03 10.73 -12.83
N ARG A 23 19.28 11.57 -12.14
CA ARG A 23 19.46 11.81 -10.71
C ARG A 23 19.18 10.54 -9.91
N ILE A 24 18.06 9.88 -10.15
CA ILE A 24 17.66 8.62 -9.50
C ILE A 24 18.75 7.56 -9.72
N ARG A 25 19.23 7.39 -10.93
CA ARG A 25 20.33 6.46 -11.25
C ARG A 25 21.56 6.73 -10.39
N ARG A 26 21.98 7.99 -10.31
CA ARG A 26 23.20 8.36 -9.57
C ARG A 26 23.03 8.27 -8.06
N GLU A 27 21.93 8.79 -7.52
CA GLU A 27 21.74 8.94 -6.08
C GLU A 27 21.34 7.62 -5.41
N HIS A 28 20.62 6.75 -6.13
CA HIS A 28 20.13 5.47 -5.60
C HIS A 28 20.84 4.26 -6.23
N GLY A 29 21.78 4.46 -7.13
CA GLY A 29 22.48 3.37 -7.79
C GLY A 29 21.58 2.48 -8.66
N ILE A 30 20.49 3.03 -9.22
CA ILE A 30 19.56 2.25 -10.02
C ILE A 30 20.13 1.94 -11.39
N GLY A 31 20.33 0.65 -11.66
CA GLY A 31 20.80 0.10 -12.93
C GLY A 31 20.00 -1.11 -13.35
N CYS A 32 20.43 -1.77 -14.43
CA CYS A 32 19.75 -2.96 -14.97
C CYS A 32 19.55 -4.05 -13.91
N ASP A 33 20.55 -4.29 -13.06
CA ASP A 33 20.52 -5.35 -12.06
C ASP A 33 19.66 -5.01 -10.83
N SER A 34 19.24 -3.76 -10.65
CA SER A 34 18.51 -3.32 -9.47
C SER A 34 17.14 -3.98 -9.34
N PHE A 35 16.55 -4.37 -10.47
CA PHE A 35 15.24 -5.02 -10.52
C PHE A 35 15.30 -6.55 -10.38
N GLY A 36 16.48 -7.14 -10.26
CA GLY A 36 16.68 -8.58 -10.17
C GLY A 36 15.87 -9.26 -9.06
N VAL A 37 15.65 -8.56 -7.93
CA VAL A 37 14.80 -9.04 -6.84
C VAL A 37 13.35 -9.31 -7.28
N LEU A 38 12.85 -8.64 -8.30
CA LEU A 38 11.47 -8.76 -8.81
C LEU A 38 11.32 -9.84 -9.89
N GLU A 39 12.40 -10.26 -10.55
CA GLU A 39 12.35 -11.12 -11.75
C GLU A 39 11.73 -12.49 -11.48
N SER A 40 11.93 -13.04 -10.28
CA SER A 40 11.38 -14.35 -9.89
C SER A 40 9.95 -14.26 -9.35
N MET A 41 9.40 -13.07 -9.19
CA MET A 41 8.08 -12.84 -8.58
C MET A 41 6.98 -12.83 -9.64
N ARG A 42 5.80 -13.30 -9.27
CA ARG A 42 4.62 -13.20 -10.12
C ARG A 42 4.13 -11.76 -10.13
N VAL A 43 4.12 -11.15 -11.31
CA VAL A 43 3.59 -9.81 -11.51
C VAL A 43 2.06 -9.84 -11.59
N LEU A 44 1.43 -8.91 -10.91
CA LEU A 44 0.02 -8.58 -11.02
C LEU A 44 -0.08 -7.17 -11.59
N THR A 45 -1.11 -6.91 -12.36
CA THR A 45 -1.29 -5.60 -13.01
C THR A 45 -2.69 -5.09 -12.68
N ASP A 46 -2.78 -3.85 -12.24
CA ASP A 46 -4.04 -3.18 -12.00
C ASP A 46 -4.66 -2.61 -13.30
N PRO A 47 -5.87 -2.05 -13.26
CA PRO A 47 -6.51 -1.48 -14.43
C PRO A 47 -5.74 -0.30 -15.06
N ASP A 48 -4.91 0.41 -14.29
CA ASP A 48 -4.12 1.55 -14.75
C ASP A 48 -2.74 1.12 -15.29
N GLY A 49 -2.45 -0.18 -15.29
CA GLY A 49 -1.21 -0.76 -15.80
C GLY A 49 -0.05 -0.71 -14.80
N LYS A 50 -0.31 -0.39 -13.53
CA LYS A 50 0.70 -0.45 -12.47
C LYS A 50 1.03 -1.89 -12.11
N SER A 51 2.28 -2.12 -11.78
CA SER A 51 2.81 -3.44 -11.44
C SER A 51 2.86 -3.63 -9.93
N TYR A 52 2.36 -4.77 -9.49
CA TYR A 52 2.47 -5.32 -8.15
C TYR A 52 3.17 -6.68 -8.25
N PHE A 53 3.89 -7.08 -7.22
CA PHE A 53 4.64 -8.35 -7.24
C PHE A 53 4.26 -9.21 -6.04
N LEU A 54 3.77 -10.41 -6.32
CA LEU A 54 3.45 -11.38 -5.28
C LEU A 54 4.74 -11.97 -4.72
N LEU A 55 4.94 -11.82 -3.40
CA LEU A 55 6.13 -12.33 -2.73
C LEU A 55 6.15 -13.87 -2.73
N PRO A 56 7.28 -14.49 -3.07
CA PRO A 56 7.46 -15.94 -2.95
C PRO A 56 7.65 -16.35 -1.50
N GLU A 57 7.44 -17.63 -1.21
CA GLU A 57 7.83 -18.23 0.06
C GLU A 57 8.89 -19.33 -0.25
N PRO A 58 10.08 -19.27 0.36
CA PRO A 58 10.54 -18.24 1.31
C PRO A 58 11.06 -16.97 0.64
N ILE A 59 11.05 -15.88 1.40
CA ILE A 59 11.75 -14.62 1.07
C ILE A 59 12.32 -14.00 2.35
N SER A 60 13.49 -13.36 2.27
CA SER A 60 14.03 -12.61 3.40
C SER A 60 13.31 -11.28 3.58
N GLY A 61 13.31 -10.73 4.81
CA GLY A 61 12.77 -9.39 5.07
C GLY A 61 13.47 -8.31 4.26
N GLU A 62 14.78 -8.43 4.05
CA GLU A 62 15.57 -7.48 3.25
C GLU A 62 15.18 -7.54 1.77
N ASP A 63 15.05 -8.76 1.19
CA ASP A 63 14.61 -8.90 -0.21
C ASP A 63 13.18 -8.40 -0.39
N ALA A 64 12.30 -8.63 0.59
CA ALA A 64 10.95 -8.09 0.56
C ALA A 64 10.95 -6.56 0.60
N ARG A 65 11.78 -5.95 1.45
CA ARG A 65 11.95 -4.49 1.54
C ARG A 65 12.48 -3.90 0.24
N GLN A 66 13.50 -4.55 -0.35
CA GLN A 66 14.06 -4.15 -1.63
C GLN A 66 13.03 -4.29 -2.76
N ALA A 67 12.29 -5.41 -2.80
CA ALA A 67 11.22 -5.61 -3.78
C ALA A 67 10.15 -4.51 -3.71
N VAL A 68 9.77 -4.10 -2.51
CA VAL A 68 8.83 -3.01 -2.30
C VAL A 68 9.35 -1.69 -2.86
N LEU A 69 10.61 -1.33 -2.57
CA LEU A 69 11.21 -0.10 -3.09
C LEU A 69 11.33 -0.15 -4.62
N MET A 70 11.78 -1.28 -5.18
CA MET A 70 11.91 -1.43 -6.63
C MET A 70 10.55 -1.45 -7.34
N THR A 71 9.49 -1.87 -6.69
CA THR A 71 8.12 -1.75 -7.23
C THR A 71 7.70 -0.29 -7.37
N TYR A 72 7.96 0.56 -6.37
CA TYR A 72 7.74 2.00 -6.49
C TYR A 72 8.55 2.61 -7.62
N VAL A 73 9.86 2.31 -7.66
CA VAL A 73 10.75 2.81 -8.72
C VAL A 73 10.23 2.40 -10.11
N LEU A 74 9.88 1.13 -10.30
CA LEU A 74 9.39 0.58 -11.57
C LEU A 74 8.14 1.30 -12.08
N ASN A 75 7.20 1.60 -11.21
CA ASN A 75 5.95 2.23 -11.59
C ASN A 75 6.11 3.72 -11.95
N ALA A 76 7.17 4.36 -11.50
CA ALA A 76 7.46 5.78 -11.73
C ALA A 76 6.34 6.72 -11.30
N GLY A 77 5.63 6.37 -10.22
CA GLY A 77 4.53 7.13 -9.64
C GLY A 77 3.44 6.22 -9.08
N THR A 78 2.53 6.80 -8.33
CA THR A 78 1.50 6.06 -7.59
C THR A 78 0.11 6.18 -8.21
N ASP A 79 -0.22 7.30 -8.86
CA ASP A 79 -1.58 7.62 -9.36
C ASP A 79 -2.64 7.38 -8.28
N TYR A 80 -2.56 8.12 -7.18
CA TYR A 80 -3.52 7.99 -6.09
C TYR A 80 -4.97 8.37 -6.45
N GLY A 81 -5.26 8.33 -7.73
CA GLY A 81 -6.60 8.49 -8.24
C GLY A 81 -7.12 9.90 -8.00
N THR A 82 -6.87 10.79 -8.95
CA THR A 82 -7.67 12.01 -9.00
C THR A 82 -9.13 11.64 -9.21
N ALA A 83 -10.04 12.46 -8.75
CA ALA A 83 -11.48 12.28 -8.96
C ALA A 83 -11.87 12.01 -10.42
N ASP A 84 -10.99 12.35 -11.36
CA ASP A 84 -11.16 12.28 -12.80
C ASP A 84 -10.57 11.02 -13.45
N SER A 85 -9.97 10.09 -12.70
CA SER A 85 -9.43 8.86 -13.28
C SER A 85 -10.57 8.02 -13.90
N PRO A 86 -10.50 7.71 -15.20
CA PRO A 86 -11.60 7.03 -15.92
C PRO A 86 -11.83 5.59 -15.47
N THR A 87 -10.89 4.97 -14.79
CA THR A 87 -10.96 3.58 -14.35
C THR A 87 -11.94 3.35 -13.21
N ASN A 88 -12.42 4.40 -12.56
CA ASN A 88 -13.15 4.30 -11.30
C ASN A 88 -14.54 4.96 -11.29
N SER A 89 -15.29 4.85 -12.37
CA SER A 89 -16.68 5.31 -12.42
C SER A 89 -17.63 4.57 -11.45
N ARG A 90 -17.14 3.56 -10.73
CA ARG A 90 -17.94 2.75 -9.81
C ARG A 90 -17.90 3.24 -8.36
N TYR A 91 -17.01 4.19 -8.02
CA TYR A 91 -16.75 4.59 -6.65
C TYR A 91 -17.12 6.05 -6.45
N ASP A 92 -17.59 6.37 -5.24
CA ASP A 92 -17.74 7.76 -4.86
C ASP A 92 -16.35 8.39 -4.76
N ARG A 93 -16.03 9.24 -5.73
CA ARG A 93 -14.78 9.96 -5.87
C ARG A 93 -14.95 11.43 -5.64
N THR A 94 -15.98 11.81 -4.90
CA THR A 94 -16.14 13.21 -4.53
C THR A 94 -14.88 13.66 -3.79
N PRO A 95 -14.08 14.60 -4.33
CA PRO A 95 -12.92 15.12 -3.65
C PRO A 95 -13.36 15.70 -2.31
N THR A 96 -12.62 15.36 -1.26
CA THR A 96 -12.84 15.97 0.06
C THR A 96 -11.73 16.96 0.36
N CYS A 97 -11.93 17.83 1.34
CA CYS A 97 -10.87 18.74 1.78
C CYS A 97 -9.67 18.01 2.42
N ASP A 98 -9.82 16.72 2.67
CA ASP A 98 -8.81 15.86 3.28
C ASP A 98 -8.06 15.02 2.24
N ASP A 99 -8.37 15.17 0.93
CA ASP A 99 -7.65 14.50 -0.14
C ASP A 99 -6.25 15.11 -0.29
N PHE A 100 -5.24 14.24 -0.30
CA PHE A 100 -3.86 14.66 -0.48
C PHE A 100 -3.51 14.66 -1.98
N GLU A 101 -2.71 15.63 -2.38
CA GLU A 101 -2.12 15.65 -3.71
C GLU A 101 -1.10 14.51 -3.85
N GLU A 102 -1.03 13.93 -5.04
CA GLU A 102 0.01 12.96 -5.36
C GLU A 102 1.40 13.62 -5.25
N THR A 103 2.31 12.96 -4.52
CA THR A 103 3.70 13.42 -4.46
C THR A 103 4.41 13.10 -5.78
N PRO A 104 5.00 14.09 -6.47
CA PRO A 104 5.70 13.85 -7.72
C PRO A 104 6.81 12.80 -7.59
N TYR A 105 6.90 11.91 -8.56
CA TYR A 105 7.97 10.92 -8.64
C TYR A 105 9.32 11.59 -8.74
N SER A 106 10.21 11.30 -7.80
CA SER A 106 11.54 11.94 -7.72
C SER A 106 12.52 11.12 -6.88
N SER A 107 13.82 11.46 -7.02
CA SER A 107 14.88 10.94 -6.15
C SER A 107 14.62 11.24 -4.66
N ALA A 108 14.10 12.42 -4.37
CA ALA A 108 13.73 12.80 -3.00
C ALA A 108 12.62 11.90 -2.43
N GLU A 109 11.63 11.55 -3.24
CA GLU A 109 10.53 10.68 -2.84
C GLU A 109 11.01 9.23 -2.63
N ILE A 110 11.90 8.72 -3.48
CA ILE A 110 12.57 7.42 -3.27
C ILE A 110 13.33 7.42 -1.95
N SER A 111 14.07 8.49 -1.65
CA SER A 111 14.79 8.65 -0.38
C SER A 111 13.83 8.66 0.81
N ARG A 112 12.69 9.34 0.69
CA ARG A 112 11.65 9.39 1.74
C ARG A 112 11.07 8.00 2.01
N ILE A 113 10.73 7.25 0.95
CA ILE A 113 10.21 5.88 1.09
C ILE A 113 11.25 4.98 1.73
N ALA A 114 12.51 5.01 1.26
CA ALA A 114 13.60 4.23 1.85
C ALA A 114 13.81 4.55 3.34
N ALA A 115 13.75 5.83 3.73
CA ALA A 115 13.87 6.26 5.12
C ALA A 115 12.68 5.79 5.98
N ARG A 116 11.44 5.79 5.44
CA ARG A 116 10.27 5.22 6.11
C ARG A 116 10.45 3.72 6.35
N GLN A 117 10.86 2.99 5.30
CA GLN A 117 11.12 1.55 5.37
C GLN A 117 12.21 1.21 6.39
N ALA A 118 13.28 2.02 6.49
CA ALA A 118 14.33 1.82 7.49
C ALA A 118 13.83 1.99 8.92
N LYS A 119 12.92 2.93 9.17
CA LYS A 119 12.30 3.12 10.49
C LYS A 119 11.28 2.02 10.84
N ASN A 120 10.62 1.45 9.83
CA ASN A 120 9.66 0.35 9.95
C ASN A 120 10.29 -1.03 9.65
N GLU A 121 11.62 -1.12 9.65
CA GLU A 121 12.38 -2.33 9.28
C GLU A 121 11.89 -3.59 10.04
N TRP A 122 11.49 -3.44 11.29
CA TRP A 122 10.93 -4.51 12.11
C TRP A 122 9.74 -5.21 11.47
N SER A 123 8.91 -4.52 10.69
CA SER A 123 7.78 -5.12 9.98
C SER A 123 8.22 -6.04 8.83
N TYR A 124 9.38 -5.78 8.25
CA TYR A 124 9.96 -6.65 7.22
C TYR A 124 10.71 -7.83 7.83
N SER A 125 11.60 -7.58 8.80
CA SER A 125 12.48 -8.61 9.36
C SER A 125 11.75 -9.62 10.23
N GLN A 126 10.69 -9.21 10.94
CA GLN A 126 9.96 -10.06 11.88
C GLN A 126 8.67 -10.63 11.30
N ASP A 127 7.91 -9.82 10.54
CA ASP A 127 6.54 -10.17 10.20
C ASP A 127 6.39 -10.82 8.82
N VAL A 128 7.20 -10.47 7.81
CA VAL A 128 7.07 -11.03 6.46
C VAL A 128 7.17 -12.56 6.47
N GLY A 129 8.27 -13.11 6.99
CA GLY A 129 8.46 -14.55 7.06
C GLY A 129 7.41 -15.24 7.93
N PHE A 130 7.03 -14.63 9.04
CA PHE A 130 5.98 -15.14 9.93
C PHE A 130 4.61 -15.20 9.23
N LEU A 131 4.22 -14.18 8.49
CA LEU A 131 2.94 -14.13 7.79
C LEU A 131 2.88 -15.16 6.67
N LEU A 132 3.93 -15.22 5.83
CA LEU A 132 4.01 -16.18 4.73
C LEU A 132 3.95 -17.62 5.24
N SER A 133 4.76 -17.98 6.25
CA SER A 133 4.76 -19.34 6.84
C SER A 133 3.41 -19.75 7.45
N ARG A 134 2.49 -18.81 7.62
CA ARG A 134 1.11 -19.03 8.05
C ARG A 134 0.09 -18.98 6.92
N GLY A 135 0.56 -19.02 5.68
CA GLY A 135 -0.27 -19.01 4.49
C GLY A 135 -0.87 -17.66 4.12
N ALA A 136 -0.23 -16.54 4.54
CA ALA A 136 -0.61 -15.24 4.01
C ALA A 136 -0.16 -15.10 2.55
N GLY A 137 -0.94 -14.35 1.75
CA GLY A 137 -0.44 -13.72 0.55
C GLY A 137 0.10 -12.34 0.90
N LEU A 138 1.25 -11.97 0.34
CA LEU A 138 1.82 -10.64 0.43
C LEU A 138 2.17 -10.14 -0.97
N VAL A 139 1.85 -8.89 -1.27
CA VAL A 139 2.12 -8.26 -2.55
C VAL A 139 2.75 -6.88 -2.34
N THR A 140 3.74 -6.53 -3.15
CA THR A 140 4.30 -5.18 -3.18
C THR A 140 3.32 -4.21 -3.81
N THR A 141 3.37 -2.94 -3.43
CA THR A 141 2.45 -1.91 -3.92
C THR A 141 3.18 -0.74 -4.58
N PRO A 142 2.54 -0.01 -5.50
CA PRO A 142 3.15 1.14 -6.17
C PRO A 142 3.56 2.28 -5.23
N ASN A 143 2.99 2.37 -4.02
CA ASN A 143 3.32 3.38 -3.02
C ASN A 143 4.41 2.95 -2.03
N GLY A 144 5.16 1.89 -2.36
CA GLY A 144 6.31 1.46 -1.57
C GLY A 144 5.96 0.80 -0.25
N MET A 145 4.87 0.02 -0.20
CA MET A 145 4.42 -0.78 0.94
C MET A 145 4.22 -2.23 0.56
N LEU A 146 3.96 -3.08 1.56
CA LEU A 146 3.34 -4.39 1.36
C LEU A 146 1.84 -4.31 1.60
N MET A 147 1.08 -5.04 0.80
CA MET A 147 -0.33 -5.34 1.05
C MET A 147 -0.46 -6.84 1.28
N GLY A 148 -1.17 -7.24 2.35
CA GLY A 148 -1.24 -8.63 2.76
C GLY A 148 -2.63 -9.10 3.17
N LEU A 149 -2.89 -10.40 3.00
CA LEU A 149 -4.14 -11.06 3.34
C LEU A 149 -3.88 -12.42 3.97
N GLY A 150 -4.60 -12.77 5.03
CA GLY A 150 -4.45 -14.06 5.72
C GLY A 150 -3.34 -14.07 6.79
N GLY A 151 -2.86 -15.26 7.14
CA GLY A 151 -1.69 -15.52 7.99
C GLY A 151 -1.93 -15.53 9.50
N SER A 152 -2.57 -14.58 10.14
CA SER A 152 -2.72 -14.55 11.61
C SER A 152 -3.95 -13.78 12.08
N ARG A 153 -4.55 -14.27 13.17
CA ARG A 153 -5.71 -13.63 13.85
C ARG A 153 -5.29 -12.54 14.86
N LEU A 154 -4.04 -12.57 15.34
CA LEU A 154 -3.63 -11.74 16.49
C LEU A 154 -3.66 -10.24 16.22
N LEU A 155 -3.49 -9.82 14.97
CA LEU A 155 -3.48 -8.40 14.59
C LEU A 155 -4.84 -7.87 14.14
N SER A 156 -5.88 -8.73 14.07
CA SER A 156 -7.24 -8.32 13.68
C SER A 156 -7.97 -7.51 14.77
N PHE A 157 -7.43 -7.46 15.99
CA PHE A 157 -8.03 -6.71 17.09
C PHE A 157 -7.99 -5.18 16.92
N PHE A 158 -7.10 -4.68 16.06
CA PHE A 158 -6.94 -3.24 15.83
C PHE A 158 -7.64 -2.76 14.56
N ALA A 159 -8.37 -3.64 13.89
CA ALA A 159 -8.99 -3.34 12.62
C ALA A 159 -10.34 -2.64 12.76
N ALA A 160 -10.37 -1.37 12.45
CA ALA A 160 -11.58 -0.71 11.97
C ALA A 160 -11.81 -1.14 10.49
N LYS A 161 -13.01 -1.03 10.00
CA LYS A 161 -13.53 -1.43 8.68
C LYS A 161 -12.49 -1.41 7.53
N GLY A 162 -12.14 -2.58 7.01
CA GLY A 162 -11.38 -2.71 5.76
C GLY A 162 -9.95 -3.24 5.89
N GLY A 163 -9.14 -2.75 6.81
CA GLY A 163 -7.76 -3.17 6.98
C GLY A 163 -7.06 -2.51 8.16
N THR A 164 -5.78 -2.80 8.31
CA THR A 164 -4.92 -2.21 9.34
C THR A 164 -3.50 -2.14 8.82
N THR A 165 -2.88 -0.98 8.91
CA THR A 165 -1.44 -0.84 8.64
C THR A 165 -0.61 -1.14 9.89
N TRP A 166 0.37 -2.01 9.72
CA TRP A 166 1.31 -2.46 10.72
C TRP A 166 2.75 -2.24 10.22
N GLY A 167 3.36 -1.14 10.65
CA GLY A 167 4.60 -0.69 10.04
C GLY A 167 4.40 -0.34 8.57
N ASP A 168 5.07 -1.05 7.68
CA ASP A 168 4.93 -0.92 6.22
C ASP A 168 4.08 -2.02 5.58
N ILE A 169 3.30 -2.75 6.36
CA ILE A 169 2.42 -3.82 5.87
C ILE A 169 0.96 -3.43 6.09
N PHE A 170 0.24 -3.16 5.00
CA PHE A 170 -1.21 -3.00 5.02
C PHE A 170 -1.89 -4.37 5.00
N ARG A 171 -2.62 -4.72 6.03
CA ARG A 171 -3.32 -6.00 6.17
C ARG A 171 -4.80 -5.85 5.90
N LEU A 172 -5.27 -6.53 4.87
CA LEU A 172 -6.66 -6.55 4.46
C LEU A 172 -7.53 -7.42 5.38
N HIS A 173 -8.76 -6.99 5.62
CA HIS A 173 -9.79 -7.71 6.37
C HIS A 173 -11.01 -8.03 5.50
N VAL A 174 -10.82 -8.84 4.47
CA VAL A 174 -11.86 -9.28 3.53
C VAL A 174 -12.31 -10.73 3.81
N GLY A 175 -12.56 -11.05 5.05
CA GLY A 175 -12.98 -12.40 5.45
C GLY A 175 -11.79 -13.39 5.55
N ARG A 176 -12.06 -14.68 5.28
CA ARG A 176 -11.06 -15.75 5.32
C ARG A 176 -11.05 -16.45 3.99
N PRO A 177 -10.30 -15.93 3.01
CA PRO A 177 -10.20 -16.62 1.73
C PRO A 177 -9.46 -17.95 1.90
N ALA A 178 -9.90 -18.95 1.15
CA ALA A 178 -9.20 -20.23 1.09
C ALA A 178 -7.82 -20.09 0.44
N ASP A 179 -7.70 -19.14 -0.49
CA ASP A 179 -6.46 -18.78 -1.17
C ASP A 179 -6.25 -17.26 -1.10
N PRO A 180 -5.41 -16.79 -0.16
CA PRO A 180 -5.10 -15.37 -0.03
C PRO A 180 -4.41 -14.76 -1.26
N ALA A 181 -3.54 -15.50 -1.95
CA ALA A 181 -2.83 -15.00 -3.12
C ALA A 181 -3.78 -14.74 -4.29
N THR A 182 -4.69 -15.67 -4.59
CA THR A 182 -5.72 -15.49 -5.61
C THR A 182 -6.68 -14.34 -5.27
N THR A 183 -7.00 -14.15 -3.98
CA THR A 183 -7.86 -13.03 -3.56
C THR A 183 -7.15 -11.69 -3.72
N LEU A 184 -5.86 -11.60 -3.38
CA LEU A 184 -5.04 -10.40 -3.63
C LEU A 184 -4.96 -10.08 -5.13
N GLU A 185 -4.76 -11.10 -5.96
CA GLU A 185 -4.76 -10.93 -7.43
C GLU A 185 -6.08 -10.34 -7.92
N ALA A 186 -7.21 -10.84 -7.45
CA ALA A 186 -8.52 -10.32 -7.81
C ALA A 186 -8.70 -8.84 -7.38
N ILE A 187 -8.23 -8.47 -6.17
CA ILE A 187 -8.28 -7.10 -5.67
C ILE A 187 -7.40 -6.18 -6.54
N VAL A 188 -6.15 -6.55 -6.79
CA VAL A 188 -5.23 -5.77 -7.64
C VAL A 188 -5.81 -5.62 -9.05
N THR A 189 -6.20 -6.73 -9.68
CA THR A 189 -6.70 -6.73 -11.06
C THR A 189 -7.99 -5.92 -11.22
N SER A 190 -8.81 -5.85 -10.16
CA SER A 190 -10.02 -5.02 -10.19
C SER A 190 -9.76 -3.55 -9.87
N GLY A 191 -8.62 -3.20 -9.31
CA GLY A 191 -8.30 -1.85 -8.79
C GLY A 191 -9.20 -1.44 -7.64
N SER A 192 -9.80 -2.40 -6.91
CA SER A 192 -10.82 -2.09 -5.93
C SER A 192 -10.86 -3.09 -4.78
N MET A 193 -11.21 -2.60 -3.60
CA MET A 193 -11.34 -3.37 -2.38
C MET A 193 -12.76 -3.35 -1.82
N PRO A 194 -13.34 -4.53 -1.51
CA PRO A 194 -14.61 -4.60 -0.80
C PRO A 194 -14.43 -4.23 0.68
N ILE A 195 -15.18 -3.25 1.20
CA ILE A 195 -15.04 -2.78 2.59
C ILE A 195 -16.19 -3.14 3.51
N SER A 196 -17.33 -3.52 2.97
CA SER A 196 -18.43 -4.00 3.79
C SER A 196 -19.20 -5.12 3.09
N GLN A 197 -19.70 -6.04 3.91
CA GLN A 197 -20.62 -7.09 3.47
C GLN A 197 -21.89 -6.96 4.28
N ASP A 198 -23.05 -7.13 3.64
CA ASP A 198 -24.33 -7.26 4.32
C ASP A 198 -24.46 -8.63 5.02
N SER A 199 -25.56 -8.83 5.72
CA SER A 199 -25.84 -10.10 6.43
C SER A 199 -25.92 -11.32 5.51
N THR A 200 -26.02 -11.13 4.20
CA THR A 200 -26.03 -12.19 3.18
C THR A 200 -24.65 -12.45 2.58
N GLY A 201 -23.64 -11.70 2.99
CA GLY A 201 -22.28 -11.75 2.43
C GLY A 201 -22.09 -10.95 1.14
N LYS A 202 -23.11 -10.17 0.72
CA LYS A 202 -23.01 -9.32 -0.46
C LYS A 202 -22.24 -8.05 -0.13
N THR A 203 -21.26 -7.72 -0.96
CA THR A 203 -20.46 -6.50 -0.86
C THR A 203 -21.31 -5.27 -1.18
N ASN A 204 -21.34 -4.31 -0.26
CA ASN A 204 -22.15 -3.10 -0.39
C ASN A 204 -21.35 -1.88 -0.83
N HIS A 205 -20.07 -1.83 -0.43
CA HIS A 205 -19.17 -0.72 -0.75
C HIS A 205 -17.84 -1.24 -1.26
N TRP A 206 -17.30 -0.49 -2.20
CA TRP A 206 -16.00 -0.72 -2.79
C TRP A 206 -15.18 0.54 -2.66
N LEU A 207 -13.93 0.42 -2.27
CA LEU A 207 -12.95 1.50 -2.30
C LEU A 207 -12.08 1.37 -3.53
N ASP A 208 -11.69 2.51 -4.05
CA ASP A 208 -10.57 2.62 -4.96
C ASP A 208 -9.29 2.15 -4.27
N LEU A 209 -8.57 1.22 -4.88
CA LEU A 209 -7.39 0.63 -4.27
C LEU A 209 -6.26 1.67 -4.12
N ASP A 210 -6.09 2.57 -5.07
CA ASP A 210 -5.04 3.57 -5.03
C ASP A 210 -5.25 4.57 -3.90
N ARG A 211 -6.48 5.05 -3.75
CA ARG A 211 -6.85 5.94 -2.65
C ARG A 211 -6.69 5.26 -1.29
N LEU A 212 -7.13 4.02 -1.18
CA LEU A 212 -6.92 3.24 0.03
C LEU A 212 -5.43 3.06 0.36
N LEU A 213 -4.61 2.74 -0.64
CA LEU A 213 -3.16 2.62 -0.45
C LEU A 213 -2.52 3.95 -0.04
N HIS A 214 -3.04 5.09 -0.51
CA HIS A 214 -2.61 6.40 -0.07
C HIS A 214 -2.89 6.62 1.43
N HIS A 215 -4.13 6.34 1.87
CA HIS A 215 -4.52 6.38 3.28
C HIS A 215 -3.61 5.52 4.16
N GLU A 216 -3.37 4.29 3.73
CA GLU A 216 -2.54 3.35 4.48
C GLU A 216 -1.06 3.74 4.50
N GLU A 217 -0.57 4.39 3.45
CA GLU A 217 0.78 4.94 3.45
C GLU A 217 0.96 6.05 4.49
N ILE A 218 -0.04 6.89 4.70
CA ILE A 218 0.02 7.89 5.77
C ILE A 218 0.14 7.20 7.14
N HIS A 219 -0.57 6.10 7.36
CA HIS A 219 -0.39 5.30 8.58
C HIS A 219 1.03 4.73 8.69
N ALA A 220 1.61 4.22 7.60
CA ALA A 220 3.00 3.76 7.62
C ALA A 220 4.00 4.87 7.95
N ARG A 221 3.77 6.11 7.48
CA ARG A 221 4.54 7.31 7.88
C ARG A 221 4.37 7.60 9.37
N GLN A 222 3.15 7.54 9.88
CA GLN A 222 2.87 7.76 11.31
C GLN A 222 3.57 6.73 12.21
N TRP A 223 3.66 5.45 11.78
CA TRP A 223 4.45 4.42 12.45
C TRP A 223 5.94 4.79 12.45
N ALA A 224 6.49 5.18 11.31
CA ALA A 224 7.89 5.55 11.16
C ALA A 224 8.28 6.79 11.99
N ASP A 225 7.38 7.77 12.11
CA ASP A 225 7.65 9.03 12.82
C ASP A 225 7.49 8.89 14.34
N LYS A 226 6.49 8.16 14.79
CA LYS A 226 6.23 7.97 16.22
C LYS A 226 7.04 6.83 16.82
N GLY A 227 7.40 5.83 16.02
CA GLY A 227 7.95 4.56 16.45
C GLY A 227 6.91 3.65 17.10
N PHE A 228 7.23 2.35 17.18
CA PHE A 228 6.32 1.27 17.54
C PHE A 228 5.49 1.52 18.83
N LEU A 229 6.17 1.75 19.96
CA LEU A 229 5.47 1.90 21.25
C LEU A 229 4.61 3.16 21.33
N ARG A 230 5.12 4.27 20.82
CA ARG A 230 4.38 5.55 20.86
C ARG A 230 3.18 5.55 19.93
N PHE A 231 3.29 4.90 18.77
CA PHE A 231 2.15 4.77 17.87
C PHE A 231 1.04 3.94 18.53
N LEU A 232 1.35 2.74 19.05
CA LEU A 232 0.36 1.88 19.69
C LEU A 232 -0.35 2.56 20.85
N THR A 233 0.40 3.21 21.75
CA THR A 233 -0.19 3.91 22.91
C THR A 233 -1.02 5.10 22.49
N SER A 234 -0.58 5.87 21.50
CA SER A 234 -1.31 7.01 20.95
C SER A 234 -2.61 6.57 20.28
N TYR A 235 -2.55 5.54 19.44
CA TYR A 235 -3.74 5.01 18.75
C TYR A 235 -4.75 4.45 19.73
N ALA A 236 -4.32 3.60 20.67
CA ALA A 236 -5.20 3.04 21.69
C ALA A 236 -5.89 4.12 22.52
N TRP A 237 -5.15 5.14 22.94
CA TRP A 237 -5.70 6.28 23.68
C TRP A 237 -6.76 7.05 22.86
N GLN A 238 -6.44 7.37 21.60
CA GLN A 238 -7.37 8.09 20.71
C GLN A 238 -8.62 7.24 20.41
N ALA A 239 -8.49 5.93 20.22
CA ALA A 239 -9.62 5.04 19.99
C ALA A 239 -10.56 4.99 21.20
N VAL A 240 -10.01 4.98 22.43
CA VAL A 240 -10.82 5.07 23.67
C VAL A 240 -11.54 6.41 23.77
N GLN A 241 -10.86 7.51 23.48
CA GLN A 241 -11.44 8.87 23.49
C GLN A 241 -12.56 9.01 22.44
N ALA A 242 -12.38 8.43 21.27
CA ALA A 242 -13.34 8.43 20.18
C ALA A 242 -14.56 7.52 20.42
N ARG A 243 -14.56 6.74 21.51
CA ARG A 243 -15.63 5.79 21.86
C ARG A 243 -15.97 4.82 20.73
N GLY A 244 -14.97 4.40 19.95
CA GLY A 244 -15.12 3.50 18.81
C GLY A 244 -15.60 4.15 17.52
N ASP A 245 -15.76 5.46 17.48
CA ASP A 245 -16.05 6.21 16.25
C ASP A 245 -14.73 6.59 15.55
N GLY A 246 -14.34 5.80 14.55
CA GLY A 246 -13.10 6.00 13.81
C GLY A 246 -12.96 7.40 13.21
N LYS A 247 -14.07 8.04 12.81
CA LYS A 247 -14.06 9.41 12.26
C LYS A 247 -13.56 10.47 13.26
N LYS A 248 -13.59 10.19 14.55
CA LYS A 248 -13.11 11.08 15.63
C LYS A 248 -11.67 10.79 16.04
N ILE A 249 -11.01 9.84 15.42
CA ILE A 249 -9.62 9.50 15.70
C ILE A 249 -8.71 10.44 14.90
N PRO A 250 -7.92 11.32 15.53
CA PRO A 250 -7.06 12.28 14.81
C PRO A 250 -6.06 11.62 13.86
N ILE A 251 -5.58 10.41 14.16
CA ILE A 251 -4.68 9.64 13.29
C ILE A 251 -5.40 9.26 11.98
N GLU A 252 -6.67 8.86 12.06
CA GLU A 252 -7.50 8.53 10.88
C GLU A 252 -7.86 9.78 10.07
N GLN A 253 -8.22 10.88 10.76
CA GLN A 253 -8.49 12.16 10.10
C GLN A 253 -7.28 12.66 9.31
N HIS A 254 -6.08 12.53 9.88
CA HIS A 254 -4.85 12.88 9.20
C HIS A 254 -4.51 11.96 8.02
N ALA A 255 -5.01 10.73 8.00
CA ALA A 255 -4.81 9.79 6.89
C ALA A 255 -5.84 9.98 5.75
N GLY A 256 -6.83 10.82 5.93
CA GLY A 256 -7.90 11.05 4.94
C GLY A 256 -9.09 10.11 5.12
N LEU A 257 -10.15 10.60 5.74
CA LEU A 257 -11.30 9.75 6.08
C LEU A 257 -11.99 9.14 4.86
N ALA A 258 -12.11 9.89 3.76
CA ALA A 258 -12.75 9.41 2.55
C ALA A 258 -11.93 8.28 1.89
N ASP A 259 -10.61 8.41 1.86
CA ASP A 259 -9.70 7.42 1.30
C ASP A 259 -9.69 6.12 2.12
N GLY A 260 -9.89 6.21 3.43
CA GLY A 260 -10.07 5.07 4.33
C GLY A 260 -11.47 4.47 4.36
N GLY A 261 -12.40 4.97 3.53
CA GLY A 261 -13.77 4.46 3.45
C GLY A 261 -14.71 4.90 4.58
N TYR A 262 -14.36 5.94 5.30
CA TYR A 262 -15.23 6.55 6.30
C TYR A 262 -16.28 7.44 5.62
N VAL A 263 -17.41 6.87 5.23
CA VAL A 263 -18.50 7.60 4.59
C VAL A 263 -19.03 8.71 5.51
N SER A 264 -19.15 9.93 5.01
CA SER A 264 -19.86 11.00 5.71
C SER A 264 -21.30 10.58 5.95
N SER A 265 -21.75 10.58 7.21
CA SER A 265 -23.18 10.54 7.48
C SER A 265 -23.77 11.87 7.00
N VAL A 266 -24.51 11.81 5.89
CA VAL A 266 -25.40 12.90 5.45
C VAL A 266 -26.50 13.07 6.49
#